data_a8b2c20667dc7db5f300ced199051743
#
_entry.id   a8b2c20667dc7db5f300ced199051743
#
_cell.length_a   1.000
_cell.length_b   1.000
_cell.length_c   1.000
_cell.angle_alpha   90.00
_cell.angle_beta   90.00
_cell.angle_gamma   90.00
#
_symmetry.space_group_name_H-M   'P 1'
#
loop_
_entity.id
_entity.type
_entity.pdbx_description
1 polymer ?
#
loop_
_entity_poly.entity_id
_entity_poly.type
_entity_poly.pdbx_seq_one_letter_code
_entity_poly.pdbx_strand_id
1 'polypeptide(L)'
;MDIKGIDSFFDYQMTFDEDPLFLLDEIIAQALAYLPAEQIEGIKHAYTFTKAAHAGVKRLSGEPYIVHPLKATLFLMELKPDLASIQACIMHDVIEDTPITREEVAAEFTEEVAEICEGLVKVSKVRYQGEDRHLETIKKTFLAMAKDLRVIFVKLADRIHNIQTLQFHPEERKRLKIAEETLKIYVPIAKRLGLYHFQLLLENGSFATMKPEEFSRILSYLKKYFREGEKYTEKGVKMLTGMLHREGVQNFEVKGRIKSPYRVYEKLSKKYHETDISTVMDLLAFRVITQSVGDCYMVLGVIHKYYIPLIKKIKDYIAIPKFNGYKSIHTTVLGMFRFPVEIQIRTQEMDDVAEFGVAAHFAYAESNAPTVVSEQQ
;
A
#
# COMPACT_ATOMS: atom_id res chain seq x y z
N MET A 1 -3.29 -7.94 -5.81
CA MET A 1 -3.29 -8.57 -4.50
C MET A 1 -3.56 -10.04 -4.73
N ASP A 2 -2.60 -10.89 -4.47
CA ASP A 2 -2.73 -12.32 -4.54
C ASP A 2 -3.79 -12.82 -3.56
N ILE A 3 -4.28 -14.07 -3.75
CA ILE A 3 -5.19 -14.74 -2.81
C ILE A 3 -4.61 -14.68 -1.39
N LYS A 4 -3.27 -14.79 -1.23
CA LYS A 4 -2.54 -14.56 0.04
C LYS A 4 -2.71 -13.15 0.63
N GLY A 5 -2.89 -12.12 -0.19
CA GLY A 5 -3.16 -10.75 0.28
C GLY A 5 -4.59 -10.53 0.79
N ILE A 6 -5.52 -11.47 0.59
CA ILE A 6 -6.87 -11.42 1.15
C ILE A 6 -6.85 -11.85 2.60
N ASP A 7 -6.05 -12.86 2.95
CA ASP A 7 -5.87 -13.27 4.34
C ASP A 7 -5.35 -12.09 5.17
N SER A 8 -4.47 -11.23 4.65
CA SER A 8 -4.03 -10.01 5.35
C SER A 8 -5.15 -8.98 5.58
N PHE A 9 -6.22 -8.94 4.77
CA PHE A 9 -7.44 -8.19 5.10
C PHE A 9 -8.32 -8.90 6.12
N PHE A 10 -8.22 -10.25 6.18
CA PHE A 10 -9.03 -11.07 7.05
C PHE A 10 -8.35 -11.29 8.40
N ASP A 11 -7.03 -11.32 8.43
CA ASP A 11 -6.20 -11.39 9.65
C ASP A 11 -5.91 -9.98 10.21
N TYR A 12 -6.92 -9.10 10.17
CA TYR A 12 -6.89 -7.80 10.85
C TYR A 12 -6.78 -7.95 12.40
N GLN A 13 -6.76 -9.17 12.89
CA GLN A 13 -6.36 -9.52 14.25
C GLN A 13 -4.82 -9.50 14.30
N MET A 14 -4.26 -8.29 14.47
CA MET A 14 -2.84 -8.17 14.79
C MET A 14 -2.54 -8.97 16.06
N THR A 15 -1.54 -9.81 15.98
CA THR A 15 -0.90 -10.35 17.17
C THR A 15 -0.19 -9.20 17.86
N PHE A 16 -0.68 -8.78 19.02
CA PHE A 16 -0.15 -7.64 19.78
C PHE A 16 1.04 -8.04 20.69
N ASP A 17 1.39 -9.31 20.72
CA ASP A 17 2.42 -9.89 21.58
C ASP A 17 3.65 -10.34 20.77
N GLU A 18 3.98 -9.58 19.70
CA GLU A 18 5.15 -9.89 18.88
C GLU A 18 6.43 -9.37 19.53
N ASP A 19 7.44 -10.23 19.60
CA ASP A 19 8.77 -9.86 20.07
C ASP A 19 9.37 -8.77 19.14
N PRO A 20 9.77 -7.60 19.66
CA PRO A 20 10.43 -6.57 18.88
C PRO A 20 11.67 -7.06 18.12
N LEU A 21 12.37 -8.07 18.62
CA LEU A 21 13.52 -8.66 17.92
C LEU A 21 13.10 -9.44 16.68
N PHE A 22 11.97 -10.15 16.73
CA PHE A 22 11.43 -10.83 15.57
C PHE A 22 11.08 -9.84 14.45
N LEU A 23 10.44 -8.70 14.80
CA LEU A 23 10.12 -7.64 13.83
C LEU A 23 11.38 -7.00 13.23
N LEU A 24 12.41 -6.80 14.05
CA LEU A 24 13.70 -6.29 13.58
C LEU A 24 14.37 -7.27 12.61
N ASP A 25 14.38 -8.56 12.94
CA ASP A 25 14.95 -9.60 12.09
C ASP A 25 14.22 -9.69 10.74
N GLU A 26 12.90 -9.50 10.73
CA GLU A 26 12.11 -9.45 9.49
C GLU A 26 12.47 -8.22 8.64
N ILE A 27 12.62 -7.04 9.24
CA ILE A 27 13.09 -5.83 8.54
C ILE A 27 14.48 -6.07 7.94
N ILE A 28 15.40 -6.64 8.73
CA ILE A 28 16.77 -6.94 8.27
C ILE A 28 16.75 -7.94 7.11
N ALA A 29 15.96 -9.00 7.21
CA ALA A 29 15.86 -10.00 6.14
C ALA A 29 15.34 -9.38 4.82
N GLN A 30 14.35 -8.50 4.90
CA GLN A 30 13.85 -7.77 3.72
C GLN A 30 14.90 -6.77 3.19
N ALA A 31 15.61 -6.06 4.06
CA ALA A 31 16.65 -5.10 3.67
C ALA A 31 17.81 -5.78 2.95
N LEU A 32 18.28 -6.93 3.42
CA LEU A 32 19.35 -7.71 2.81
C LEU A 32 19.04 -8.17 1.37
N ALA A 33 17.78 -8.18 0.96
CA ALA A 33 17.41 -8.52 -0.41
C ALA A 33 17.80 -7.44 -1.45
N TYR A 34 18.11 -6.21 -1.03
CA TYR A 34 18.40 -5.10 -1.94
C TYR A 34 19.41 -4.07 -1.40
N LEU A 35 19.69 -4.02 -0.09
CA LEU A 35 20.71 -3.14 0.49
C LEU A 35 22.03 -3.87 0.72
N PRO A 36 23.17 -3.16 0.64
CA PRO A 36 24.48 -3.70 1.03
C PRO A 36 24.50 -4.17 2.50
N ALA A 37 25.19 -5.29 2.76
CA ALA A 37 25.21 -5.90 4.10
C ALA A 37 25.81 -4.97 5.19
N GLU A 38 26.74 -4.10 4.83
CA GLU A 38 27.33 -3.09 5.72
C GLU A 38 26.33 -2.06 6.25
N GLN A 39 25.20 -1.84 5.56
CA GLN A 39 24.16 -0.91 5.99
C GLN A 39 23.25 -1.47 7.09
N ILE A 40 23.28 -2.78 7.32
CA ILE A 40 22.41 -3.45 8.31
C ILE A 40 22.70 -2.98 9.75
N GLU A 41 23.97 -2.68 10.06
CA GLU A 41 24.32 -2.15 11.39
C GLU A 41 23.65 -0.78 11.66
N GLY A 42 23.42 0.01 10.62
CA GLY A 42 22.67 1.28 10.75
C GLY A 42 21.20 1.06 11.14
N ILE A 43 20.58 -0.03 10.67
CA ILE A 43 19.20 -0.41 11.05
C ILE A 43 19.16 -0.84 12.52
N LYS A 44 20.09 -1.69 12.95
CA LYS A 44 20.20 -2.13 14.35
C LYS A 44 20.49 -0.97 15.31
N HIS A 45 21.30 -0.02 14.85
CA HIS A 45 21.62 1.19 15.61
C HIS A 45 20.35 2.04 15.83
N ALA A 46 19.56 2.31 14.78
CA ALA A 46 18.31 3.04 14.89
C ALA A 46 17.31 2.35 15.85
N TYR A 47 17.21 1.01 15.77
CA TYR A 47 16.40 0.24 16.73
C TYR A 47 16.86 0.45 18.18
N THR A 48 18.16 0.29 18.44
CA THR A 48 18.71 0.41 19.80
C THR A 48 18.51 1.80 20.37
N PHE A 49 18.76 2.84 19.56
CA PHE A 49 18.55 4.22 19.89
C PHE A 49 17.08 4.54 20.23
N THR A 50 16.16 4.15 19.35
CA THR A 50 14.71 4.38 19.55
C THR A 50 14.16 3.62 20.74
N LYS A 51 14.60 2.36 20.96
CA LYS A 51 14.22 1.57 22.12
C LYS A 51 14.68 2.19 23.44
N ALA A 52 15.88 2.77 23.47
CA ALA A 52 16.40 3.50 24.63
C ALA A 52 15.61 4.81 24.86
N ALA A 53 15.33 5.57 23.80
CA ALA A 53 14.58 6.82 23.87
C ALA A 53 13.16 6.66 24.44
N HIS A 54 12.51 5.52 24.18
CA HIS A 54 11.17 5.21 24.66
C HIS A 54 11.15 4.15 25.77
N ALA A 55 12.24 4.01 26.54
CA ALA A 55 12.34 3.00 27.58
C ALA A 55 11.19 3.14 28.60
N GLY A 56 10.49 2.03 28.88
CA GLY A 56 9.36 1.99 29.83
C GLY A 56 8.02 2.54 29.28
N VAL A 57 7.99 3.11 28.09
CA VAL A 57 6.74 3.59 27.45
C VAL A 57 6.00 2.42 26.81
N LYS A 58 4.67 2.39 26.99
CA LYS A 58 3.77 1.41 26.37
C LYS A 58 2.70 2.09 25.53
N ARG A 59 2.26 1.42 24.48
CA ARG A 59 1.10 1.80 23.67
C ARG A 59 -0.21 1.55 24.42
N LEU A 60 -1.32 2.13 23.92
CA LEU A 60 -2.66 1.86 24.46
C LEU A 60 -3.10 0.40 24.31
N SER A 61 -2.53 -0.32 23.38
CA SER A 61 -2.69 -1.77 23.15
C SER A 61 -1.91 -2.63 24.15
N GLY A 62 -0.99 -2.03 24.93
CA GLY A 62 -0.25 -2.68 26.02
C GLY A 62 1.19 -3.11 25.68
N GLU A 63 1.56 -3.19 24.38
CA GLU A 63 2.90 -3.56 23.94
C GLU A 63 3.94 -2.44 24.21
N PRO A 64 5.25 -2.78 24.26
CA PRO A 64 6.33 -1.79 24.29
C PRO A 64 6.24 -0.83 23.10
N TYR A 65 6.54 0.46 23.33
CA TYR A 65 6.40 1.50 22.30
C TYR A 65 7.15 1.16 21.00
N ILE A 66 8.35 0.55 21.11
CA ILE A 66 9.21 0.20 19.99
C ILE A 66 8.53 -0.71 18.92
N VAL A 67 7.50 -1.47 19.31
CA VAL A 67 6.73 -2.31 18.36
C VAL A 67 6.07 -1.46 17.28
N HIS A 68 5.58 -0.27 17.63
CA HIS A 68 4.93 0.62 16.68
C HIS A 68 5.84 1.07 15.52
N PRO A 69 7.01 1.68 15.77
CA PRO A 69 7.88 2.09 14.66
C PRO A 69 8.42 0.89 13.86
N LEU A 70 8.63 -0.26 14.46
CA LEU A 70 9.01 -1.46 13.71
C LEU A 70 7.89 -1.94 12.77
N LYS A 71 6.64 -1.98 13.24
CA LYS A 71 5.48 -2.32 12.39
C LYS A 71 5.28 -1.28 11.27
N ALA A 72 5.41 0.00 11.57
CA ALA A 72 5.38 1.05 10.55
C ALA A 72 6.50 0.85 9.51
N THR A 73 7.70 0.48 9.97
CA THR A 73 8.83 0.20 9.08
C THR A 73 8.56 -1.01 8.18
N LEU A 74 7.93 -2.08 8.67
CA LEU A 74 7.56 -3.22 7.83
C LEU A 74 6.62 -2.83 6.69
N PHE A 75 5.66 -1.92 6.89
CA PHE A 75 4.89 -1.36 5.77
C PHE A 75 5.77 -0.57 4.80
N LEU A 76 6.69 0.24 5.33
CA LEU A 76 7.60 1.01 4.49
C LEU A 76 8.51 0.10 3.63
N MET A 77 8.95 -1.05 4.17
CA MET A 77 9.81 -2.02 3.46
C MET A 77 9.22 -2.52 2.14
N GLU A 78 7.88 -2.50 1.98
CA GLU A 78 7.24 -2.82 0.70
C GLU A 78 7.69 -1.90 -0.44
N LEU A 79 8.11 -0.68 -0.13
CA LEU A 79 8.58 0.32 -1.10
C LEU A 79 10.09 0.21 -1.39
N LYS A 80 10.80 -0.74 -0.78
CA LYS A 80 12.26 -0.90 -0.85
C LYS A 80 13.01 0.41 -0.55
N PRO A 81 12.78 0.99 0.64
CA PRO A 81 13.36 2.29 1.01
C PRO A 81 14.88 2.22 1.19
N ASP A 82 15.55 3.36 1.04
CA ASP A 82 16.96 3.54 1.39
C ASP A 82 17.20 3.42 2.91
N LEU A 83 18.48 3.32 3.33
CA LEU A 83 18.84 3.21 4.74
C LEU A 83 18.33 4.41 5.55
N ALA A 84 18.44 5.63 5.03
CA ALA A 84 18.02 6.84 5.72
C ALA A 84 16.50 6.84 6.00
N SER A 85 15.70 6.39 5.04
CA SER A 85 14.25 6.21 5.21
C SER A 85 13.90 5.15 6.24
N ILE A 86 14.62 4.01 6.26
CA ILE A 86 14.41 2.96 7.26
C ILE A 86 14.73 3.49 8.65
N GLN A 87 15.89 4.13 8.83
CA GLN A 87 16.30 4.73 10.09
C GLN A 87 15.30 5.79 10.55
N ALA A 88 14.92 6.71 9.68
CA ALA A 88 13.94 7.75 10.00
C ALA A 88 12.56 7.16 10.35
N CYS A 89 12.13 6.06 9.72
CA CYS A 89 10.88 5.39 10.05
C CYS A 89 10.93 4.73 11.44
N ILE A 90 12.04 4.09 11.79
CA ILE A 90 12.25 3.53 13.14
C ILE A 90 12.27 4.66 14.20
N MET A 91 12.75 5.86 13.85
CA MET A 91 12.90 7.00 14.75
C MET A 91 11.82 8.07 14.61
N HIS A 92 10.74 7.83 13.87
CA HIS A 92 9.82 8.88 13.41
C HIS A 92 9.18 9.73 14.54
N ASP A 93 9.03 9.17 15.72
CA ASP A 93 8.45 9.86 16.89
C ASP A 93 9.52 10.32 17.91
N VAL A 94 10.81 10.00 17.71
CA VAL A 94 11.86 10.31 18.70
C VAL A 94 11.94 11.81 18.97
N ILE A 95 11.96 12.66 17.93
CA ILE A 95 12.04 14.12 18.11
C ILE A 95 10.72 14.70 18.64
N GLU A 96 9.56 14.08 18.33
CA GLU A 96 8.25 14.60 18.74
C GLU A 96 7.91 14.23 20.19
N ASP A 97 8.22 13.00 20.61
CA ASP A 97 7.72 12.38 21.84
C ASP A 97 8.81 12.26 22.94
N THR A 98 10.08 12.59 22.65
CA THR A 98 11.18 12.47 23.61
C THR A 98 11.96 13.77 23.73
N PRO A 99 12.85 13.94 24.74
CA PRO A 99 13.71 15.12 24.85
C PRO A 99 14.83 15.21 23.79
N ILE A 100 15.01 14.16 22.97
CA ILE A 100 16.07 14.11 21.95
C ILE A 100 15.81 15.16 20.87
N THR A 101 16.83 15.97 20.59
CA THR A 101 16.77 17.05 19.60
C THR A 101 17.14 16.59 18.20
N ARG A 102 16.79 17.41 17.21
CA ARG A 102 17.20 17.20 15.80
C ARG A 102 18.74 17.13 15.66
N GLU A 103 19.44 18.01 16.39
CA GLU A 103 20.91 18.11 16.37
C GLU A 103 21.56 16.83 16.93
N GLU A 104 20.97 16.23 17.95
CA GLU A 104 21.44 14.96 18.51
C GLU A 104 21.21 13.81 17.51
N VAL A 105 20.07 13.77 16.80
CA VAL A 105 19.82 12.79 15.73
C VAL A 105 20.82 12.98 14.58
N ALA A 106 21.12 14.23 14.18
CA ALA A 106 22.08 14.50 13.12
C ALA A 106 23.51 14.07 13.49
N ALA A 107 23.90 14.26 14.76
CA ALA A 107 25.22 13.87 15.27
C ALA A 107 25.39 12.35 15.40
N GLU A 108 24.32 11.64 15.78
CA GLU A 108 24.35 10.19 16.01
C GLU A 108 24.20 9.39 14.70
N PHE A 109 23.45 9.93 13.72
CA PHE A 109 23.18 9.27 12.44
C PHE A 109 23.74 10.10 11.28
N THR A 110 22.87 10.85 10.59
CA THR A 110 23.25 11.74 9.50
C THR A 110 22.32 12.95 9.47
N GLU A 111 22.79 14.04 8.82
CA GLU A 111 21.96 15.21 8.55
C GLU A 111 20.69 14.84 7.76
N GLU A 112 20.81 13.94 6.80
CA GLU A 112 19.71 13.46 5.98
C GLU A 112 18.62 12.77 6.81
N VAL A 113 18.98 11.88 7.73
CA VAL A 113 18.04 11.23 8.66
C VAL A 113 17.34 12.26 9.55
N ALA A 114 18.09 13.22 10.08
CA ALA A 114 17.54 14.28 10.90
C ALA A 114 16.56 15.19 10.14
N GLU A 115 16.82 15.48 8.86
CA GLU A 115 15.92 16.26 8.00
C GLU A 115 14.59 15.51 7.75
N ILE A 116 14.64 14.21 7.51
CA ILE A 116 13.42 13.39 7.35
C ILE A 116 12.61 13.39 8.66
N CYS A 117 13.25 13.15 9.81
CA CYS A 117 12.59 13.17 11.12
C CYS A 117 11.96 14.54 11.44
N GLU A 118 12.69 15.65 11.17
CA GLU A 118 12.14 17.00 11.33
C GLU A 118 10.95 17.26 10.41
N GLY A 119 11.02 16.78 9.18
CA GLY A 119 9.92 16.85 8.21
C GLY A 119 8.66 16.16 8.73
N LEU A 120 8.81 15.01 9.39
CA LEU A 120 7.71 14.27 10.01
C LEU A 120 7.04 15.07 11.13
N VAL A 121 7.82 15.68 12.02
CA VAL A 121 7.31 16.58 13.09
C VAL A 121 6.51 17.74 12.49
N LYS A 122 7.00 18.37 11.41
CA LYS A 122 6.31 19.48 10.73
C LYS A 122 4.96 19.03 10.14
N VAL A 123 4.89 17.83 9.56
CA VAL A 123 3.65 17.25 9.03
C VAL A 123 2.67 16.89 10.16
N SER A 124 3.16 16.33 11.27
CA SER A 124 2.32 15.96 12.43
C SER A 124 1.66 17.16 13.11
N LYS A 125 2.32 18.31 13.15
CA LYS A 125 1.78 19.56 13.71
C LYS A 125 0.63 20.17 12.90
N VAL A 126 0.39 19.67 11.69
CA VAL A 126 -0.72 20.08 10.84
C VAL A 126 -1.99 19.37 11.31
N ARG A 127 -2.70 19.97 12.28
CA ARG A 127 -3.95 19.38 12.83
C ARG A 127 -5.14 19.65 11.90
N TYR A 128 -5.89 18.59 11.59
CA TYR A 128 -7.20 18.70 10.94
C TYR A 128 -8.20 19.45 11.85
N GLN A 129 -8.71 20.59 11.41
CA GLN A 129 -9.67 21.43 12.15
C GLN A 129 -10.88 21.85 11.28
N GLY A 130 -11.54 20.89 10.62
CA GLY A 130 -12.74 21.13 9.82
C GLY A 130 -12.49 21.43 8.34
N GLU A 131 -13.56 21.67 7.58
CA GLU A 131 -13.52 21.76 6.10
C GLU A 131 -12.67 22.91 5.55
N ASP A 132 -12.65 24.07 6.17
CA ASP A 132 -11.90 25.24 5.69
C ASP A 132 -10.38 25.07 5.82
N ARG A 133 -9.92 24.25 6.75
CA ARG A 133 -8.47 23.96 6.96
C ARG A 133 -8.00 22.68 6.28
N HIS A 134 -8.90 21.93 5.67
CA HIS A 134 -8.56 20.73 4.90
C HIS A 134 -7.60 21.06 3.75
N LEU A 135 -7.88 22.13 3.01
CA LEU A 135 -7.00 22.62 1.93
C LEU A 135 -5.63 23.09 2.46
N GLU A 136 -5.59 23.70 3.66
CA GLU A 136 -4.33 24.14 4.26
C GLU A 136 -3.48 22.97 4.73
N THR A 137 -4.10 21.94 5.33
CA THR A 137 -3.45 20.70 5.73
C THR A 137 -2.87 19.99 4.49
N ILE A 138 -3.67 19.85 3.44
CA ILE A 138 -3.20 19.27 2.17
C ILE A 138 -2.04 20.08 1.59
N LYS A 139 -2.13 21.44 1.55
CA LYS A 139 -1.05 22.30 1.05
C LYS A 139 0.25 22.14 1.85
N LYS A 140 0.19 22.12 3.17
CA LYS A 140 1.38 21.93 4.04
C LYS A 140 1.99 20.55 3.87
N THR A 141 1.16 19.52 3.74
CA THR A 141 1.61 18.16 3.42
C THR A 141 2.30 18.15 2.05
N PHE A 142 1.71 18.77 1.02
CA PHE A 142 2.34 18.90 -0.29
C PHE A 142 3.62 19.72 -0.29
N LEU A 143 3.73 20.77 0.55
CA LEU A 143 4.97 21.54 0.70
C LEU A 143 6.09 20.71 1.37
N ALA A 144 5.75 19.86 2.34
CA ALA A 144 6.69 18.90 2.89
C ALA A 144 7.12 17.84 1.86
N MET A 145 6.18 17.33 1.08
CA MET A 145 6.44 16.43 -0.06
C MET A 145 7.36 17.05 -1.12
N ALA A 146 7.23 18.36 -1.35
CA ALA A 146 8.05 19.05 -2.36
C ALA A 146 9.53 19.14 -1.94
N LYS A 147 9.85 18.95 -0.66
CA LYS A 147 11.23 18.89 -0.16
C LYS A 147 11.79 17.48 -0.21
N ASP A 148 11.06 16.50 0.35
CA ASP A 148 11.46 15.10 0.36
C ASP A 148 10.23 14.17 0.43
N LEU A 149 10.03 13.36 -0.61
CA LEU A 149 8.92 12.41 -0.68
C LEU A 149 9.00 11.32 0.40
N ARG A 150 10.20 11.01 0.90
CA ARG A 150 10.41 9.98 1.93
C ARG A 150 9.64 10.31 3.22
N VAL A 151 9.54 11.59 3.57
CA VAL A 151 8.73 12.05 4.71
C VAL A 151 7.27 11.56 4.60
N ILE A 152 6.71 11.59 3.39
CA ILE A 152 5.32 11.14 3.17
C ILE A 152 5.19 9.63 3.18
N PHE A 153 6.17 8.91 2.63
CA PHE A 153 6.16 7.44 2.68
C PHE A 153 6.19 6.94 4.13
N VAL A 154 7.09 7.51 4.95
CA VAL A 154 7.15 7.20 6.38
C VAL A 154 5.83 7.58 7.08
N LYS A 155 5.27 8.77 6.79
CA LYS A 155 4.03 9.21 7.43
C LYS A 155 2.81 8.37 7.01
N LEU A 156 2.78 7.85 5.80
CA LEU A 156 1.75 6.91 5.36
C LEU A 156 1.90 5.55 6.06
N ALA A 157 3.12 5.05 6.21
CA ALA A 157 3.42 3.81 6.92
C ALA A 157 3.03 3.89 8.42
N ASP A 158 3.41 5.00 9.10
CA ASP A 158 2.95 5.33 10.46
C ASP A 158 1.41 5.32 10.53
N ARG A 159 0.75 6.03 9.62
CA ARG A 159 -0.72 6.14 9.60
C ARG A 159 -1.40 4.79 9.41
N ILE A 160 -0.83 3.87 8.62
CA ILE A 160 -1.37 2.51 8.43
C ILE A 160 -1.37 1.77 9.77
N HIS A 161 -0.25 1.76 10.50
CA HIS A 161 -0.22 1.10 11.80
C HIS A 161 -1.14 1.78 12.83
N ASN A 162 -1.20 3.11 12.85
CA ASN A 162 -2.11 3.84 13.73
C ASN A 162 -3.59 3.52 13.47
N ILE A 163 -4.00 3.36 12.21
CA ILE A 163 -5.37 2.93 11.87
C ILE A 163 -5.63 1.48 12.31
N GLN A 164 -4.67 0.59 12.21
CA GLN A 164 -4.82 -0.80 12.62
C GLN A 164 -4.97 -0.96 14.14
N THR A 165 -4.30 -0.10 14.92
CA THR A 165 -4.36 -0.11 16.39
C THR A 165 -5.43 0.83 16.96
N LEU A 166 -6.20 1.52 16.12
CA LEU A 166 -7.13 2.57 16.53
C LEU A 166 -8.25 2.07 17.44
N GLN A 167 -8.62 0.81 17.36
CA GLN A 167 -9.62 0.14 18.23
C GLN A 167 -9.28 0.21 19.73
N PHE A 168 -7.99 0.31 20.09
CA PHE A 168 -7.54 0.41 21.49
C PHE A 168 -7.66 1.83 22.07
N HIS A 169 -7.91 2.83 21.23
CA HIS A 169 -8.12 4.18 21.73
C HIS A 169 -9.46 4.28 22.48
N PRO A 170 -9.49 4.71 23.77
CA PRO A 170 -10.69 4.66 24.59
C PRO A 170 -11.82 5.59 24.11
N GLU A 171 -11.46 6.74 23.52
CA GLU A 171 -12.40 7.75 23.09
C GLU A 171 -12.91 7.49 21.66
N GLU A 172 -14.18 7.09 21.51
CA GLU A 172 -14.80 6.86 20.21
C GLU A 172 -14.74 8.07 19.28
N ARG A 173 -15.00 9.27 19.81
CA ARG A 173 -14.92 10.51 19.04
C ARG A 173 -13.56 10.74 18.40
N LYS A 174 -12.46 10.38 19.10
CA LYS A 174 -11.12 10.48 18.55
C LYS A 174 -10.87 9.40 17.50
N ARG A 175 -11.35 8.16 17.73
CA ARG A 175 -11.26 7.09 16.72
C ARG A 175 -11.92 7.53 15.40
N LEU A 176 -13.15 8.01 15.47
CA LEU A 176 -13.90 8.50 14.29
C LEU A 176 -13.19 9.66 13.59
N LYS A 177 -12.67 10.64 14.37
CA LYS A 177 -11.94 11.78 13.82
C LYS A 177 -10.68 11.35 13.07
N ILE A 178 -9.89 10.44 13.63
CA ILE A 178 -8.65 9.93 13.01
C ILE A 178 -8.98 9.13 11.74
N ALA A 179 -10.02 8.29 11.77
CA ALA A 179 -10.46 7.53 10.61
C ALA A 179 -10.98 8.46 9.48
N GLU A 180 -11.75 9.48 9.82
CA GLU A 180 -12.24 10.48 8.86
C GLU A 180 -11.09 11.29 8.24
N GLU A 181 -10.13 11.77 9.06
CA GLU A 181 -8.92 12.44 8.60
C GLU A 181 -8.13 11.54 7.63
N THR A 182 -8.00 10.27 7.96
CA THR A 182 -7.30 9.29 7.11
C THR A 182 -7.97 9.17 5.74
N LEU A 183 -9.30 9.03 5.69
CA LEU A 183 -10.04 8.96 4.41
C LEU A 183 -9.98 10.26 3.61
N LYS A 184 -9.98 11.42 4.28
CA LYS A 184 -10.03 12.73 3.61
C LYS A 184 -8.66 13.24 3.17
N ILE A 185 -7.57 12.87 3.86
CA ILE A 185 -6.21 13.40 3.61
C ILE A 185 -5.28 12.32 3.10
N TYR A 186 -5.04 11.27 3.89
CA TYR A 186 -4.00 10.29 3.60
C TYR A 186 -4.35 9.35 2.44
N VAL A 187 -5.61 8.94 2.33
CA VAL A 187 -6.09 8.13 1.19
C VAL A 187 -5.94 8.86 -0.15
N PRO A 188 -6.37 10.14 -0.30
CA PRO A 188 -6.10 10.90 -1.52
C PRO A 188 -4.61 11.08 -1.83
N ILE A 189 -3.75 11.24 -0.84
CA ILE A 189 -2.30 11.33 -1.01
C ILE A 189 -1.76 10.01 -1.54
N ALA A 190 -2.02 8.88 -0.86
CA ALA A 190 -1.59 7.56 -1.31
C ALA A 190 -2.07 7.25 -2.73
N LYS A 191 -3.33 7.58 -3.06
CA LYS A 191 -3.90 7.45 -4.40
C LYS A 191 -3.17 8.29 -5.44
N ARG A 192 -2.80 9.53 -5.11
CA ARG A 192 -2.11 10.43 -6.01
C ARG A 192 -0.68 10.00 -6.29
N LEU A 193 -0.01 9.46 -5.28
CA LEU A 193 1.32 8.87 -5.38
C LEU A 193 1.32 7.49 -6.06
N GLY A 194 0.15 6.90 -6.30
CA GLY A 194 0.01 5.58 -6.90
C GLY A 194 0.28 4.42 -5.94
N LEU A 195 0.42 4.69 -4.63
CA LEU A 195 0.68 3.69 -3.58
C LEU A 195 -0.60 2.88 -3.30
N TYR A 196 -0.90 1.95 -4.22
CA TYR A 196 -2.20 1.28 -4.23
C TYR A 196 -2.44 0.44 -2.97
N HIS A 197 -1.43 -0.32 -2.51
CA HIS A 197 -1.57 -1.16 -1.31
C HIS A 197 -1.79 -0.31 -0.05
N PHE A 198 -1.01 0.75 0.14
CA PHE A 198 -1.19 1.71 1.24
C PHE A 198 -2.59 2.33 1.23
N GLN A 199 -3.06 2.73 0.03
CA GLN A 199 -4.41 3.25 -0.12
C GLN A 199 -5.46 2.24 0.36
N LEU A 200 -5.33 0.95 0.00
CA LEU A 200 -6.28 -0.08 0.43
C LEU A 200 -6.28 -0.30 1.94
N LEU A 201 -5.10 -0.34 2.57
CA LEU A 201 -4.98 -0.51 4.02
C LEU A 201 -5.64 0.64 4.77
N LEU A 202 -5.36 1.89 4.35
CA LEU A 202 -5.96 3.09 4.92
C LEU A 202 -7.48 3.16 4.72
N GLU A 203 -7.98 2.82 3.53
CA GLU A 203 -9.41 2.79 3.21
C GLU A 203 -10.16 1.77 4.09
N ASN A 204 -9.66 0.54 4.16
CA ASN A 204 -10.36 -0.52 4.88
C ASN A 204 -10.28 -0.35 6.41
N GLY A 205 -9.14 0.07 6.96
CA GLY A 205 -9.01 0.32 8.40
C GLY A 205 -9.89 1.48 8.86
N SER A 206 -9.94 2.56 8.08
CA SER A 206 -10.85 3.68 8.36
C SER A 206 -12.30 3.27 8.24
N PHE A 207 -12.66 2.46 7.25
CA PHE A 207 -14.02 1.96 7.07
C PHE A 207 -14.45 1.04 8.21
N ALA A 208 -13.57 0.13 8.65
CA ALA A 208 -13.82 -0.75 9.79
C ALA A 208 -14.09 0.04 11.08
N THR A 209 -13.40 1.17 11.27
CA THR A 209 -13.62 2.06 12.43
C THR A 209 -14.90 2.87 12.32
N MET A 210 -15.20 3.44 11.14
CA MET A 210 -16.32 4.35 10.98
C MET A 210 -17.66 3.63 10.84
N LYS A 211 -17.67 2.43 10.27
CA LYS A 211 -18.88 1.64 9.98
C LYS A 211 -18.64 0.15 10.23
N PRO A 212 -18.44 -0.24 11.49
CA PRO A 212 -18.02 -1.61 11.84
C PRO A 212 -19.04 -2.69 11.45
N GLU A 213 -20.33 -2.38 11.52
CA GLU A 213 -21.41 -3.31 11.15
C GLU A 213 -21.41 -3.60 9.65
N GLU A 214 -21.37 -2.54 8.82
CA GLU A 214 -21.31 -2.67 7.37
C GLU A 214 -20.00 -3.33 6.91
N PHE A 215 -18.87 -2.98 7.55
CA PHE A 215 -17.59 -3.62 7.28
C PHE A 215 -17.68 -5.12 7.55
N SER A 216 -18.15 -5.54 8.73
CA SER A 216 -18.30 -6.93 9.12
C SER A 216 -19.27 -7.69 8.21
N ARG A 217 -20.38 -7.06 7.80
CA ARG A 217 -21.36 -7.65 6.87
C ARG A 217 -20.74 -7.90 5.50
N ILE A 218 -20.05 -6.89 4.93
CA ILE A 218 -19.41 -7.01 3.62
C ILE A 218 -18.26 -8.03 3.70
N LEU A 219 -17.45 -7.98 4.74
CA LEU A 219 -16.35 -8.90 4.94
C LEU A 219 -16.84 -10.36 5.04
N SER A 220 -17.90 -10.62 5.81
CA SER A 220 -18.50 -11.94 5.94
C SER A 220 -19.06 -12.46 4.61
N TYR A 221 -19.71 -11.58 3.83
CA TYR A 221 -20.17 -11.91 2.49
C TYR A 221 -19.00 -12.27 1.55
N LEU A 222 -17.95 -11.46 1.55
CA LEU A 222 -16.76 -11.71 0.77
C LEU A 222 -16.09 -13.03 1.19
N LYS A 223 -15.92 -13.29 2.49
CA LYS A 223 -15.39 -14.57 3.00
C LYS A 223 -16.21 -15.77 2.53
N LYS A 224 -17.55 -15.69 2.60
CA LYS A 224 -18.43 -16.75 2.09
C LYS A 224 -18.31 -16.91 0.58
N TYR A 225 -18.37 -15.79 -0.16
CA TYR A 225 -18.22 -15.76 -1.61
C TYR A 225 -16.86 -16.32 -2.03
N PHE A 226 -15.82 -16.16 -1.21
CA PHE A 226 -14.48 -16.67 -1.47
C PHE A 226 -14.29 -18.14 -1.18
N ARG A 227 -14.82 -18.67 -0.09
CA ARG A 227 -14.78 -20.13 0.15
C ARG A 227 -15.43 -20.90 -1.00
N GLU A 228 -16.44 -20.32 -1.59
CA GLU A 228 -17.02 -20.83 -2.86
C GLU A 228 -16.22 -20.36 -4.09
N GLY A 229 -15.53 -19.25 -4.03
CA GLY A 229 -14.87 -18.50 -5.08
C GLY A 229 -13.36 -18.73 -5.20
N GLU A 230 -12.68 -19.35 -4.23
CA GLU A 230 -11.35 -19.93 -4.48
C GLU A 230 -11.42 -20.82 -5.72
N LYS A 231 -12.50 -21.61 -5.83
CA LYS A 231 -12.79 -22.39 -7.04
C LYS A 231 -12.95 -21.52 -8.28
N TYR A 232 -13.59 -20.32 -8.20
CA TYR A 232 -13.77 -19.44 -9.35
C TYR A 232 -12.46 -18.70 -9.70
N THR A 233 -11.68 -18.28 -8.72
CA THR A 233 -10.41 -17.60 -8.96
C THR A 233 -9.40 -18.56 -9.55
N GLU A 234 -9.19 -19.73 -8.94
CA GLU A 234 -8.31 -20.77 -9.47
C GLU A 234 -8.77 -21.25 -10.84
N LYS A 235 -10.09 -21.48 -11.00
CA LYS A 235 -10.65 -21.88 -12.28
C LYS A 235 -10.41 -20.81 -13.34
N GLY A 236 -10.61 -19.55 -13.02
CA GLY A 236 -10.38 -18.44 -13.95
C GLY A 236 -8.91 -18.28 -14.32
N VAL A 237 -8.00 -18.40 -13.36
CA VAL A 237 -6.55 -18.41 -13.61
C VAL A 237 -6.20 -19.57 -14.54
N LYS A 238 -6.64 -20.80 -14.24
CA LYS A 238 -6.39 -21.98 -15.10
C LYS A 238 -6.98 -21.83 -16.51
N MET A 239 -8.19 -21.26 -16.62
CA MET A 239 -8.85 -21.02 -17.91
C MET A 239 -8.07 -20.01 -18.76
N LEU A 240 -7.71 -18.85 -18.18
CA LEU A 240 -6.95 -17.82 -18.86
C LEU A 240 -5.55 -18.31 -19.24
N THR A 241 -4.83 -18.93 -18.30
CA THR A 241 -3.49 -19.48 -18.56
C THR A 241 -3.53 -20.52 -19.69
N GLY A 242 -4.43 -21.49 -19.62
CA GLY A 242 -4.55 -22.51 -20.65
C GLY A 242 -4.99 -21.97 -22.02
N MET A 243 -5.82 -20.93 -22.05
CA MET A 243 -6.24 -20.26 -23.28
C MET A 243 -5.08 -19.49 -23.91
N LEU A 244 -4.37 -18.69 -23.13
CA LEU A 244 -3.25 -17.87 -23.61
C LEU A 244 -2.10 -18.75 -24.14
N HIS A 245 -1.77 -19.85 -23.46
CA HIS A 245 -0.78 -20.81 -23.95
C HIS A 245 -1.18 -21.43 -25.30
N ARG A 246 -2.46 -21.84 -25.47
CA ARG A 246 -2.93 -22.40 -26.74
C ARG A 246 -2.85 -21.41 -27.90
N GLU A 247 -2.97 -20.12 -27.64
CA GLU A 247 -2.86 -19.06 -28.65
C GLU A 247 -1.42 -18.55 -28.83
N GLY A 248 -0.43 -19.22 -28.22
CA GLY A 248 0.99 -18.94 -28.41
C GLY A 248 1.55 -17.79 -27.59
N VAL A 249 0.78 -17.25 -26.62
CA VAL A 249 1.32 -16.24 -25.68
C VAL A 249 2.34 -16.90 -24.76
N GLN A 250 3.52 -16.29 -24.62
CA GLN A 250 4.60 -16.80 -23.79
C GLN A 250 4.95 -15.79 -22.68
N ASN A 251 5.60 -16.27 -21.62
CA ASN A 251 6.17 -15.42 -20.55
C ASN A 251 5.14 -14.44 -19.95
N PHE A 252 4.01 -14.95 -19.50
CA PHE A 252 2.98 -14.18 -18.81
C PHE A 252 2.63 -14.80 -17.46
N GLU A 253 2.08 -14.00 -16.57
CA GLU A 253 1.52 -14.42 -15.28
C GLU A 253 0.04 -14.03 -15.20
N VAL A 254 -0.81 -14.89 -14.63
CA VAL A 254 -2.22 -14.59 -14.39
C VAL A 254 -2.48 -14.61 -12.89
N LYS A 255 -2.97 -13.49 -12.35
CA LYS A 255 -3.36 -13.35 -10.93
C LYS A 255 -4.85 -13.08 -10.80
N GLY A 256 -5.49 -13.73 -9.84
CA GLY A 256 -6.85 -13.37 -9.43
C GLY A 256 -6.84 -12.16 -8.51
N ARG A 257 -7.85 -11.31 -8.62
CA ARG A 257 -8.00 -10.12 -7.79
C ARG A 257 -9.43 -9.97 -7.31
N ILE A 258 -9.55 -9.55 -6.08
CA ILE A 258 -10.82 -9.32 -5.43
C ILE A 258 -10.94 -7.88 -4.97
N LYS A 259 -12.16 -7.35 -5.03
CA LYS A 259 -12.46 -5.99 -4.62
C LYS A 259 -12.48 -5.90 -3.09
N SER A 260 -11.81 -4.88 -2.54
CA SER A 260 -11.76 -4.66 -1.09
C SER A 260 -13.12 -4.28 -0.49
N PRO A 261 -13.35 -4.54 0.81
CA PRO A 261 -14.61 -4.21 1.49
C PRO A 261 -15.02 -2.75 1.32
N TYR A 262 -14.12 -1.79 1.48
CA TYR A 262 -14.41 -0.38 1.28
C TYR A 262 -14.87 -0.07 -0.14
N ARG A 263 -14.24 -0.65 -1.15
CA ARG A 263 -14.60 -0.45 -2.56
C ARG A 263 -15.95 -1.07 -2.91
N VAL A 264 -16.32 -2.16 -2.26
CA VAL A 264 -17.66 -2.74 -2.35
C VAL A 264 -18.68 -1.77 -1.73
N TYR A 265 -18.41 -1.29 -0.51
CA TYR A 265 -19.25 -0.31 0.18
C TYR A 265 -19.46 0.98 -0.65
N GLU A 266 -18.39 1.55 -1.19
CA GLU A 266 -18.45 2.74 -2.07
C GLU A 266 -19.36 2.53 -3.28
N LYS A 267 -19.31 1.35 -3.90
CA LYS A 267 -20.18 1.01 -5.02
C LYS A 267 -21.65 0.90 -4.60
N LEU A 268 -21.90 0.20 -3.52
CA LEU A 268 -23.26 0.04 -3.00
C LEU A 268 -23.89 1.40 -2.66
N SER A 269 -23.17 2.24 -1.91
CA SER A 269 -23.69 3.53 -1.43
C SER A 269 -23.81 4.59 -2.51
N LYS A 270 -22.79 4.71 -3.41
CA LYS A 270 -22.75 5.80 -4.40
C LYS A 270 -23.41 5.47 -5.72
N LYS A 271 -23.44 4.23 -6.14
CA LYS A 271 -23.84 3.88 -7.50
C LYS A 271 -25.20 3.16 -7.55
N TYR A 272 -25.46 2.33 -6.57
CA TYR A 272 -26.65 1.49 -6.61
C TYR A 272 -27.73 1.96 -5.61
N HIS A 273 -27.37 2.77 -4.59
CA HIS A 273 -28.23 3.12 -3.45
C HIS A 273 -28.88 1.87 -2.82
N GLU A 274 -28.19 0.74 -2.90
CA GLU A 274 -28.66 -0.59 -2.52
C GLU A 274 -27.85 -1.15 -1.35
N THR A 275 -28.45 -2.03 -0.61
CA THR A 275 -27.81 -2.76 0.49
C THR A 275 -27.43 -4.18 0.10
N ASP A 276 -27.93 -4.69 -1.03
CA ASP A 276 -27.65 -6.05 -1.50
C ASP A 276 -26.28 -6.14 -2.22
N ILE A 277 -25.34 -6.82 -1.58
CA ILE A 277 -23.97 -7.01 -2.09
C ILE A 277 -23.95 -7.86 -3.37
N SER A 278 -24.95 -8.73 -3.57
CA SER A 278 -25.05 -9.59 -4.76
C SER A 278 -25.21 -8.80 -6.07
N THR A 279 -25.63 -7.54 -5.99
CA THR A 279 -25.75 -6.63 -7.14
C THR A 279 -24.41 -6.13 -7.65
N VAL A 280 -23.32 -6.26 -6.86
CA VAL A 280 -21.97 -5.86 -7.25
C VAL A 280 -21.34 -6.93 -8.14
N MET A 281 -21.55 -6.82 -9.44
CA MET A 281 -21.15 -7.83 -10.44
C MET A 281 -19.64 -7.95 -10.69
N ASP A 282 -18.80 -6.99 -10.23
CA ASP A 282 -17.36 -6.97 -10.48
C ASP A 282 -16.54 -7.20 -9.21
N LEU A 283 -16.97 -8.15 -8.39
CA LEU A 283 -16.23 -8.56 -7.19
C LEU A 283 -14.93 -9.28 -7.54
N LEU A 284 -14.93 -10.05 -8.63
CA LEU A 284 -13.80 -10.81 -9.14
C LEU A 284 -13.21 -10.13 -10.38
N ALA A 285 -11.90 -10.02 -10.41
CA ALA A 285 -11.15 -9.56 -11.57
C ALA A 285 -9.90 -10.43 -11.76
N PHE A 286 -9.32 -10.40 -12.94
CA PHE A 286 -8.04 -11.04 -13.22
C PHE A 286 -7.05 -9.99 -13.70
N ARG A 287 -5.77 -10.27 -13.43
CA ARG A 287 -4.65 -9.50 -13.93
C ARG A 287 -3.80 -10.43 -14.76
N VAL A 288 -3.48 -10.01 -15.99
CA VAL A 288 -2.51 -10.68 -16.85
C VAL A 288 -1.30 -9.77 -16.96
N ILE A 289 -0.15 -10.28 -16.53
CA ILE A 289 1.14 -9.58 -16.57
C ILE A 289 1.95 -10.17 -17.71
N THR A 290 2.44 -9.33 -18.62
CA THR A 290 3.17 -9.72 -19.83
C THR A 290 4.56 -9.08 -19.85
N GLN A 291 5.39 -9.46 -20.83
CA GLN A 291 6.74 -8.92 -20.97
C GLN A 291 6.78 -7.62 -21.77
N SER A 292 5.90 -7.45 -22.75
CA SER A 292 5.91 -6.29 -23.64
C SER A 292 4.54 -5.68 -23.87
N VAL A 293 4.50 -4.44 -24.35
CA VAL A 293 3.27 -3.75 -24.76
C VAL A 293 2.59 -4.51 -25.90
N GLY A 294 3.35 -5.06 -26.84
CA GLY A 294 2.81 -5.88 -27.93
C GLY A 294 2.06 -7.10 -27.42
N ASP A 295 2.61 -7.78 -26.40
CA ASP A 295 1.93 -8.92 -25.77
C ASP A 295 0.65 -8.49 -25.05
N CYS A 296 0.59 -7.29 -24.47
CA CYS A 296 -0.64 -6.78 -23.86
C CYS A 296 -1.78 -6.71 -24.88
N TYR A 297 -1.54 -6.19 -26.08
CA TYR A 297 -2.55 -6.13 -27.14
C TYR A 297 -2.86 -7.49 -27.75
N MET A 298 -1.87 -8.38 -27.84
CA MET A 298 -2.10 -9.77 -28.23
C MET A 298 -3.02 -10.48 -27.25
N VAL A 299 -2.77 -10.36 -25.95
CA VAL A 299 -3.62 -10.92 -24.89
C VAL A 299 -5.05 -10.35 -24.98
N LEU A 300 -5.21 -9.03 -25.20
CA LEU A 300 -6.52 -8.43 -25.39
C LEU A 300 -7.28 -9.07 -26.58
N GLY A 301 -6.60 -9.24 -27.73
CA GLY A 301 -7.16 -9.88 -28.92
C GLY A 301 -7.58 -11.31 -28.64
N VAL A 302 -6.75 -12.08 -27.96
CA VAL A 302 -7.07 -13.47 -27.54
C VAL A 302 -8.29 -13.51 -26.63
N ILE A 303 -8.35 -12.65 -25.61
CA ILE A 303 -9.49 -12.59 -24.69
C ILE A 303 -10.78 -12.26 -25.45
N HIS A 304 -10.76 -11.30 -26.35
CA HIS A 304 -11.94 -10.92 -27.15
C HIS A 304 -12.32 -11.93 -28.24
N LYS A 305 -11.40 -12.81 -28.66
CA LYS A 305 -11.69 -13.96 -29.53
C LYS A 305 -12.58 -14.98 -28.83
N TYR A 306 -12.39 -15.21 -27.53
CA TYR A 306 -13.09 -16.24 -26.77
C TYR A 306 -14.28 -15.72 -25.96
N TYR A 307 -14.30 -14.45 -25.58
CA TYR A 307 -15.31 -13.86 -24.70
C TYR A 307 -15.87 -12.56 -25.28
N ILE A 308 -17.13 -12.28 -25.01
CA ILE A 308 -17.82 -11.10 -25.53
C ILE A 308 -17.47 -9.89 -24.67
N PRO A 309 -16.76 -8.88 -25.21
CA PRO A 309 -16.42 -7.69 -24.45
C PRO A 309 -17.61 -6.74 -24.28
N LEU A 310 -17.71 -6.11 -23.11
CA LEU A 310 -18.59 -4.98 -22.88
C LEU A 310 -17.89 -3.69 -23.37
N ILE A 311 -18.21 -3.24 -24.58
CA ILE A 311 -17.50 -2.15 -25.29
C ILE A 311 -17.33 -0.91 -24.41
N LYS A 312 -18.37 -0.47 -23.70
CA LYS A 312 -18.32 0.69 -22.78
C LYS A 312 -17.38 0.52 -21.57
N LYS A 313 -16.87 -0.70 -21.37
CA LYS A 313 -15.97 -1.07 -20.26
C LYS A 313 -14.54 -1.33 -20.72
N ILE A 314 -14.25 -1.18 -22.00
CA ILE A 314 -12.88 -1.24 -22.50
C ILE A 314 -12.22 0.12 -22.22
N LYS A 315 -11.04 0.09 -21.59
CA LYS A 315 -10.24 1.29 -21.31
C LYS A 315 -8.78 0.98 -21.59
N ASP A 316 -8.19 1.75 -22.47
CA ASP A 316 -6.79 1.65 -22.81
C ASP A 316 -5.99 2.76 -22.11
N TYR A 317 -5.45 2.42 -20.94
CA TYR A 317 -4.55 3.31 -20.20
C TYR A 317 -3.08 3.09 -20.58
N ILE A 318 -2.76 2.20 -21.53
CA ILE A 318 -1.43 2.14 -22.14
C ILE A 318 -1.30 3.28 -23.13
N ALA A 319 -2.27 3.43 -24.03
CA ALA A 319 -2.31 4.50 -25.01
C ALA A 319 -2.55 5.88 -24.37
N ILE A 320 -3.41 5.96 -23.33
CA ILE A 320 -3.75 7.20 -22.62
C ILE A 320 -3.58 6.97 -21.11
N PRO A 321 -2.35 7.15 -20.58
CA PRO A 321 -2.06 6.94 -19.16
C PRO A 321 -2.86 7.88 -18.25
N LYS A 322 -3.11 7.43 -17.01
CA LYS A 322 -3.68 8.30 -15.99
C LYS A 322 -2.65 9.34 -15.53
N PHE A 323 -3.12 10.41 -14.90
CA PHE A 323 -2.26 11.52 -14.43
C PHE A 323 -1.17 11.07 -13.41
N ASN A 324 -1.36 9.93 -12.74
CA ASN A 324 -0.39 9.33 -11.81
C ASN A 324 0.52 8.29 -12.47
N GLY A 325 0.63 8.27 -13.79
CA GLY A 325 1.47 7.34 -14.53
C GLY A 325 0.92 5.92 -14.68
N TYR A 326 -0.25 5.61 -14.11
CA TYR A 326 -0.86 4.29 -14.22
C TYR A 326 -1.15 3.91 -15.68
N LYS A 327 -0.63 2.75 -16.09
CA LYS A 327 -0.83 2.15 -17.41
C LYS A 327 -1.42 0.74 -17.26
N SER A 328 -2.43 0.38 -18.02
CA SER A 328 -3.01 -0.96 -18.13
C SER A 328 -4.12 -0.96 -19.17
N ILE A 329 -4.38 -2.04 -19.86
CA ILE A 329 -5.62 -2.23 -20.60
C ILE A 329 -6.65 -2.87 -19.64
N HIS A 330 -7.85 -2.31 -19.59
CA HIS A 330 -8.96 -2.89 -18.86
C HIS A 330 -10.03 -3.33 -19.84
N THR A 331 -10.50 -4.57 -19.72
CA THR A 331 -11.67 -5.04 -20.42
C THR A 331 -12.58 -5.79 -19.47
N THR A 332 -13.89 -5.71 -19.70
CA THR A 332 -14.86 -6.52 -18.99
C THR A 332 -15.57 -7.43 -19.98
N VAL A 333 -15.56 -8.71 -19.71
CA VAL A 333 -16.08 -9.74 -20.64
C VAL A 333 -17.22 -10.55 -20.05
N LEU A 334 -18.08 -11.07 -20.92
CA LEU A 334 -19.12 -12.05 -20.65
C LEU A 334 -18.72 -13.41 -21.21
N GLY A 335 -19.26 -14.49 -20.62
CA GLY A 335 -19.09 -15.85 -21.11
C GLY A 335 -18.00 -16.65 -20.39
N MET A 336 -17.16 -16.02 -19.59
CA MET A 336 -16.18 -16.72 -18.74
C MET A 336 -16.86 -17.39 -17.55
N PHE A 337 -17.76 -16.67 -16.91
CA PHE A 337 -18.64 -17.12 -15.84
C PHE A 337 -20.07 -16.63 -16.09
N ARG A 338 -20.97 -16.90 -15.15
CA ARG A 338 -22.36 -16.40 -15.21
C ARG A 338 -22.50 -14.89 -14.96
N PHE A 339 -21.40 -14.21 -14.64
CA PHE A 339 -21.33 -12.80 -14.36
C PHE A 339 -20.19 -12.12 -15.15
N PRO A 340 -20.24 -10.82 -15.36
CA PRO A 340 -19.17 -10.08 -16.04
C PRO A 340 -17.86 -10.17 -15.25
N VAL A 341 -16.72 -10.31 -15.96
CA VAL A 341 -15.39 -10.40 -15.37
C VAL A 341 -14.52 -9.29 -15.91
N GLU A 342 -13.92 -8.51 -15.01
CA GLU A 342 -12.91 -7.53 -15.39
C GLU A 342 -11.54 -8.22 -15.55
N ILE A 343 -10.84 -7.91 -16.64
CA ILE A 343 -9.48 -8.38 -16.89
C ILE A 343 -8.60 -7.14 -17.11
N GLN A 344 -7.52 -7.06 -16.33
CA GLN A 344 -6.51 -6.01 -16.42
C GLN A 344 -5.25 -6.62 -17.05
N ILE A 345 -4.72 -5.96 -18.09
CA ILE A 345 -3.58 -6.46 -18.87
C ILE A 345 -2.51 -5.38 -18.84
N ARG A 346 -1.28 -5.73 -18.46
CA ARG A 346 -0.16 -4.81 -18.35
C ARG A 346 1.18 -5.53 -18.33
N THR A 347 2.27 -4.82 -18.57
CA THR A 347 3.62 -5.38 -18.43
C THR A 347 4.03 -5.43 -16.96
N GLN A 348 5.15 -6.16 -16.65
CA GLN A 348 5.70 -6.18 -15.29
C GLN A 348 6.05 -4.76 -14.82
N GLU A 349 6.70 -3.94 -15.63
CA GLU A 349 7.01 -2.54 -15.30
C GLU A 349 5.75 -1.73 -14.96
N MET A 350 4.66 -1.91 -15.73
CA MET A 350 3.39 -1.25 -15.45
C MET A 350 2.72 -1.80 -14.19
N ASP A 351 2.96 -3.07 -13.85
CA ASP A 351 2.47 -3.67 -12.61
C ASP A 351 3.18 -3.06 -11.40
N ASP A 352 4.51 -2.91 -11.48
CA ASP A 352 5.32 -2.29 -10.43
C ASP A 352 4.88 -0.83 -10.20
N VAL A 353 4.71 -0.04 -11.26
CA VAL A 353 4.19 1.34 -11.15
C VAL A 353 2.76 1.37 -10.60
N ALA A 354 1.93 0.37 -10.91
CA ALA A 354 0.56 0.32 -10.41
C ALA A 354 0.45 -0.09 -8.92
N GLU A 355 1.41 -0.84 -8.39
CA GLU A 355 1.46 -1.26 -6.98
C GLU A 355 2.23 -0.24 -6.12
N PHE A 356 3.38 0.24 -6.60
CA PHE A 356 4.33 1.07 -5.84
C PHE A 356 4.32 2.55 -6.25
N GLY A 357 3.60 2.92 -7.32
CA GLY A 357 3.46 4.31 -7.77
C GLY A 357 4.80 4.99 -8.02
N VAL A 358 4.95 6.20 -7.47
CA VAL A 358 6.19 6.97 -7.60
C VAL A 358 7.38 6.31 -6.89
N ALA A 359 7.15 5.44 -5.90
CA ALA A 359 8.22 4.73 -5.20
C ALA A 359 8.93 3.71 -6.11
N ALA A 360 8.27 3.19 -7.15
CA ALA A 360 8.92 2.32 -8.15
C ALA A 360 10.13 2.99 -8.79
N HIS A 361 10.09 4.30 -9.00
CA HIS A 361 11.20 5.06 -9.60
C HIS A 361 12.35 5.32 -8.62
N PHE A 362 12.11 5.38 -7.32
CA PHE A 362 13.16 5.53 -6.30
C PHE A 362 14.02 4.27 -6.19
N ALA A 363 13.41 3.08 -6.20
CA ALA A 363 14.13 1.82 -6.16
C ALA A 363 15.05 1.59 -7.39
N TYR A 364 14.68 2.13 -8.58
CA TYR A 364 15.49 2.03 -9.79
C TYR A 364 16.60 3.08 -9.88
N ALA A 365 16.47 4.25 -9.26
CA ALA A 365 17.48 5.30 -9.33
C ALA A 365 18.76 4.91 -8.58
N GLU A 366 18.67 4.20 -7.47
CA GLU A 366 19.84 3.72 -6.72
C GLU A 366 20.54 2.53 -7.39
N SER A 367 19.81 1.66 -8.07
CA SER A 367 20.41 0.52 -8.80
C SER A 367 21.19 0.92 -10.05
N ASN A 368 21.02 2.15 -10.56
CA ASN A 368 21.67 2.71 -11.74
C ASN A 368 22.60 3.90 -11.43
N ALA A 369 23.02 4.10 -10.19
CA ALA A 369 24.08 5.04 -9.89
C ALA A 369 25.36 4.59 -10.63
N PRO A 370 25.95 5.38 -11.55
CA PRO A 370 27.14 5.01 -12.24
C PRO A 370 28.25 4.85 -11.20
N THR A 371 28.84 3.66 -11.15
CA THR A 371 30.13 3.46 -10.47
C THR A 371 31.08 4.46 -11.08
N VAL A 372 31.45 5.50 -10.31
CA VAL A 372 32.50 6.45 -10.70
C VAL A 372 33.77 5.64 -10.81
N VAL A 373 34.08 5.18 -12.00
CA VAL A 373 35.40 4.70 -12.33
C VAL A 373 36.32 5.92 -12.23
N SER A 374 37.14 5.96 -11.19
CA SER A 374 38.21 6.90 -11.06
C SER A 374 39.19 6.69 -12.24
N GLU A 375 39.05 7.49 -13.27
CA GLU A 375 40.15 7.69 -14.21
C GLU A 375 41.24 8.53 -13.51
N GLN A 376 42.21 7.83 -12.93
CA GLN A 376 43.54 8.34 -12.76
C GLN A 376 44.30 8.02 -14.05
N GLN A 377 44.49 9.04 -14.88
CA GLN A 377 45.75 9.29 -15.58
C GLN A 377 45.75 10.68 -16.19
#